data_5c86599b474550c99c26746a17c4d33b
#
_entry.id   5c86599b474550c99c26746a17c4d33b
#
_cell.length_a   1.000
_cell.length_b   1.000
_cell.length_c   1.000
_cell.angle_alpha   90.00
_cell.angle_beta   90.00
_cell.angle_gamma   90.00
#
_symmetry.space_group_name_H-M   'P 1'
#
loop_
_entity.id
_entity.type
_entity.pdbx_description
1 polymer ?
#
loop_
_entity_poly.entity_id
_entity_poly.type
_entity_poly.pdbx_seq_one_letter_code
_entity_poly.pdbx_strand_id
1 'polypeptide(L)'
;MPTINLESNFIRNLNNQLVRKDPVLNLSYERMGDAGIAFICQSKDLSHVKQLDLSWNEITDIGMKRLAACSCLSNLTLLILSSNDIADDGAESLAISANLPELKSLELAYNRITHFGALSLVKSQKLRNLNSLDLEMNSIGEKESNKFPDGTVIPKLKVLNLRKNKIGDDVILDWAQSGGFEGLDHLNLGWNEISNEGAKV
;
A
#
# COMPACT_ATOMS: atom_id res chain seq x y z
N MET A 1 27.32 -16.31 17.18
CA MET A 1 27.03 -16.26 15.75
C MET A 1 27.34 -14.87 15.27
N PRO A 2 28.09 -14.65 14.19
CA PRO A 2 28.35 -13.31 13.73
C PRO A 2 27.00 -12.69 13.29
N THR A 3 26.61 -11.59 13.94
CA THR A 3 25.59 -10.71 13.44
C THR A 3 26.04 -10.25 12.06
N ILE A 4 25.50 -10.88 11.03
CA ILE A 4 25.77 -10.51 9.66
C ILE A 4 25.33 -9.04 9.56
N ASN A 5 26.27 -8.23 9.15
CA ASN A 5 26.19 -6.78 9.00
C ASN A 5 25.21 -6.40 7.86
N LEU A 6 23.93 -6.82 7.98
CA LEU A 6 22.84 -6.48 7.06
C LEU A 6 22.66 -4.96 6.97
N GLU A 7 22.87 -4.27 8.11
CA GLU A 7 22.82 -2.81 8.16
C GLU A 7 23.87 -2.14 7.25
N SER A 8 25.07 -2.69 7.12
CA SER A 8 26.13 -2.07 6.33
C SER A 8 25.88 -2.12 4.82
N ASN A 9 25.26 -3.20 4.31
CA ASN A 9 24.94 -3.33 2.89
C ASN A 9 23.77 -2.43 2.50
N PHE A 10 22.71 -2.44 3.29
CA PHE A 10 21.55 -1.56 3.10
C PHE A 10 21.95 -0.08 3.14
N ILE A 11 22.67 0.35 4.19
CA ILE A 11 23.10 1.75 4.33
C ILE A 11 24.03 2.17 3.17
N ARG A 12 24.92 1.28 2.75
CA ARG A 12 25.80 1.53 1.59
C ARG A 12 24.98 1.66 0.30
N ASN A 13 24.00 0.79 0.06
CA ASN A 13 23.13 0.85 -1.09
C ASN A 13 22.31 2.14 -1.10
N LEU A 14 21.67 2.46 0.01
CA LEU A 14 20.92 3.70 0.19
C LEU A 14 21.79 4.92 -0.11
N ASN A 15 22.98 5.04 0.50
CA ASN A 15 23.87 6.17 0.29
C ASN A 15 24.33 6.27 -1.17
N ASN A 16 24.64 5.15 -1.83
CA ASN A 16 25.05 5.14 -3.23
C ASN A 16 23.92 5.65 -4.16
N GLN A 17 22.68 5.31 -3.89
CA GLN A 17 21.53 5.77 -4.67
C GLN A 17 21.24 7.24 -4.39
N LEU A 18 21.33 7.70 -3.14
CA LEU A 18 21.10 9.10 -2.77
C LEU A 18 22.11 10.05 -3.42
N VAL A 19 23.38 9.62 -3.53
CA VAL A 19 24.43 10.45 -4.21
C VAL A 19 24.08 10.69 -5.68
N ARG A 20 23.43 9.74 -6.36
CA ARG A 20 23.04 9.87 -7.76
C ARG A 20 21.90 10.84 -8.00
N LYS A 21 21.13 11.18 -6.96
CA LYS A 21 19.90 12.00 -7.04
C LYS A 21 18.90 11.48 -8.10
N ASP A 22 18.86 10.16 -8.26
CA ASP A 22 17.88 9.51 -9.12
C ASP A 22 16.48 9.68 -8.52
N PRO A 23 15.46 10.02 -9.29
CA PRO A 23 14.09 10.07 -8.78
C PRO A 23 13.53 8.68 -8.40
N VAL A 24 14.21 7.61 -8.75
CA VAL A 24 13.86 6.22 -8.40
C VAL A 24 14.82 5.72 -7.33
N LEU A 25 14.29 5.38 -6.17
CA LEU A 25 15.03 4.74 -5.07
C LEU A 25 14.53 3.30 -4.92
N ASN A 26 15.37 2.35 -5.35
CA ASN A 26 15.06 0.93 -5.22
C ASN A 26 15.83 0.31 -4.05
N LEU A 27 15.09 -0.09 -3.03
CA LEU A 27 15.57 -0.74 -1.81
C LEU A 27 14.85 -2.08 -1.58
N SER A 28 14.41 -2.73 -2.66
CA SER A 28 13.77 -4.05 -2.59
C SER A 28 14.77 -5.13 -2.16
N TYR A 29 14.29 -6.17 -1.48
CA TYR A 29 15.08 -7.34 -1.05
C TYR A 29 16.25 -7.05 -0.08
N GLU A 30 16.22 -5.94 0.64
CA GLU A 30 17.28 -5.55 1.57
C GLU A 30 17.13 -6.18 2.98
N ARG A 31 15.97 -6.81 3.26
CA ARG A 31 15.61 -7.33 4.60
C ARG A 31 15.81 -6.32 5.71
N MET A 32 15.51 -5.07 5.41
CA MET A 32 15.81 -3.95 6.29
C MET A 32 14.82 -3.79 7.46
N GLY A 33 13.65 -4.40 7.38
CA GLY A 33 12.60 -4.30 8.38
C GLY A 33 12.23 -2.88 8.76
N ASP A 34 11.61 -2.74 9.93
CA ASP A 34 11.20 -1.43 10.45
C ASP A 34 12.39 -0.51 10.82
N ALA A 35 13.55 -1.10 11.10
CA ALA A 35 14.76 -0.33 11.38
C ALA A 35 15.25 0.42 10.13
N GLY A 36 15.18 -0.22 8.95
CA GLY A 36 15.54 0.43 7.70
C GLY A 36 14.66 1.62 7.37
N ILE A 37 13.35 1.54 7.65
CA ILE A 37 12.43 2.67 7.53
C ILE A 37 12.87 3.84 8.42
N ALA A 38 13.32 3.56 9.64
CA ALA A 38 13.82 4.63 10.52
C ALA A 38 15.05 5.34 9.92
N PHE A 39 15.96 4.60 9.27
CA PHE A 39 17.11 5.19 8.56
C PHE A 39 16.67 6.04 7.37
N ILE A 40 15.74 5.55 6.55
CA ILE A 40 15.20 6.31 5.42
C ILE A 40 14.61 7.64 5.92
N CYS A 41 13.78 7.60 6.96
CA CYS A 41 13.12 8.78 7.49
C CYS A 41 14.07 9.79 8.15
N GLN A 42 15.28 9.38 8.53
CA GLN A 42 16.33 10.27 9.04
C GLN A 42 17.17 10.91 7.93
N SER A 43 17.07 10.41 6.70
CA SER A 43 17.78 10.93 5.54
C SER A 43 17.22 12.29 5.15
N LYS A 44 18.09 13.31 5.11
CA LYS A 44 17.67 14.71 4.92
C LYS A 44 17.35 15.10 3.47
N ASP A 45 17.72 14.28 2.50
CA ASP A 45 17.66 14.66 1.07
C ASP A 45 16.93 13.62 0.22
N LEU A 46 15.67 13.34 0.58
CA LEU A 46 14.78 12.48 -0.21
C LEU A 46 13.73 13.26 -1.02
N SER A 47 13.80 14.59 -0.99
CA SER A 47 12.81 15.44 -1.68
C SER A 47 12.81 15.27 -3.21
N HIS A 48 13.89 14.73 -3.78
CA HIS A 48 14.00 14.43 -5.21
C HIS A 48 13.37 13.08 -5.59
N VAL A 49 13.11 12.19 -4.60
CA VAL A 49 12.58 10.85 -4.84
C VAL A 49 11.10 10.92 -5.21
N LYS A 50 10.77 10.33 -6.35
CA LYS A 50 9.42 10.20 -6.88
C LYS A 50 8.88 8.79 -6.85
N GLN A 51 9.76 7.80 -6.88
CA GLN A 51 9.42 6.38 -6.82
C GLN A 51 10.28 5.71 -5.76
N LEU A 52 9.63 4.99 -4.84
CA LEU A 52 10.28 4.27 -3.75
C LEU A 52 9.81 2.82 -3.78
N ASP A 53 10.74 1.90 -4.03
CA ASP A 53 10.49 0.47 -3.95
C ASP A 53 11.08 -0.08 -2.64
N LEU A 54 10.18 -0.56 -1.79
CA LEU A 54 10.45 -1.18 -0.50
C LEU A 54 9.93 -2.63 -0.45
N SER A 55 9.71 -3.25 -1.60
CA SER A 55 9.19 -4.62 -1.65
C SER A 55 10.16 -5.63 -1.03
N TRP A 56 9.63 -6.73 -0.48
CA TRP A 56 10.40 -7.83 0.10
C TRP A 56 11.36 -7.41 1.25
N ASN A 57 10.84 -6.68 2.25
CA ASN A 57 11.68 -6.09 3.30
C ASN A 57 11.26 -6.40 4.74
N GLU A 58 10.28 -7.28 4.96
CA GLU A 58 9.83 -7.64 6.31
C GLU A 58 9.33 -6.41 7.13
N ILE A 59 8.79 -5.40 6.41
CA ILE A 59 8.24 -4.18 7.02
C ILE A 59 6.89 -4.50 7.65
N THR A 60 6.69 -4.09 8.90
CA THR A 60 5.44 -4.24 9.63
C THR A 60 4.69 -2.91 9.77
N ASP A 61 3.57 -2.92 10.49
CA ASP A 61 2.81 -1.72 10.84
C ASP A 61 3.66 -0.68 11.58
N ILE A 62 4.68 -1.12 12.34
CA ILE A 62 5.58 -0.20 13.05
C ILE A 62 6.41 0.61 12.06
N GLY A 63 6.95 -0.03 11.03
CA GLY A 63 7.66 0.65 9.95
C GLY A 63 6.75 1.58 9.17
N MET A 64 5.50 1.13 8.89
CA MET A 64 4.52 1.92 8.17
C MET A 64 4.11 3.19 8.91
N LYS A 65 3.88 3.12 10.24
CA LYS A 65 3.62 4.31 11.07
C LYS A 65 4.74 5.35 10.97
N ARG A 66 5.99 4.90 10.92
CA ARG A 66 7.15 5.79 10.74
C ARG A 66 7.20 6.39 9.34
N LEU A 67 6.99 5.58 8.31
CA LEU A 67 7.00 6.03 6.91
C LEU A 67 5.89 7.07 6.66
N ALA A 68 4.69 6.81 7.15
CA ALA A 68 3.55 7.71 7.04
C ALA A 68 3.78 9.06 7.73
N ALA A 69 4.61 9.08 8.77
CA ALA A 69 5.00 10.32 9.48
C ALA A 69 6.20 11.04 8.84
N CYS A 70 6.86 10.45 7.84
CA CYS A 70 8.06 10.98 7.21
C CYS A 70 7.74 12.10 6.23
N SER A 71 8.06 13.35 6.57
CA SER A 71 7.86 14.49 5.67
C SER A 71 8.87 14.57 4.51
N CYS A 72 9.92 13.75 4.54
CA CYS A 72 10.97 13.73 3.52
C CYS A 72 10.50 13.13 2.17
N LEU A 73 9.34 12.48 2.13
CA LEU A 73 8.79 11.79 0.95
C LEU A 73 7.59 12.52 0.31
N SER A 74 7.44 13.80 0.54
CA SER A 74 6.28 14.59 0.09
C SER A 74 6.10 14.66 -1.44
N ASN A 75 7.17 14.40 -2.21
CA ASN A 75 7.12 14.38 -3.68
C ASN A 75 6.92 12.99 -4.28
N LEU A 76 6.67 11.97 -3.43
CA LEU A 76 6.50 10.60 -3.87
C LEU A 76 5.23 10.43 -4.70
N THR A 77 5.37 9.79 -5.86
CA THR A 77 4.26 9.49 -6.78
C THR A 77 3.96 8.00 -6.89
N LEU A 78 4.97 7.16 -6.65
CA LEU A 78 4.84 5.69 -6.61
C LEU A 78 5.50 5.16 -5.34
N LEU A 79 4.75 4.36 -4.58
CA LEU A 79 5.24 3.64 -3.41
C LEU A 79 4.93 2.16 -3.57
N ILE A 80 5.98 1.32 -3.60
CA ILE A 80 5.89 -0.13 -3.71
C ILE A 80 6.26 -0.75 -2.36
N LEU A 81 5.31 -1.45 -1.78
CA LEU A 81 5.38 -2.11 -0.47
C LEU A 81 4.99 -3.58 -0.55
N SER A 82 4.98 -4.14 -1.75
CA SER A 82 4.56 -5.52 -1.98
C SER A 82 5.47 -6.52 -1.25
N SER A 83 4.90 -7.64 -0.79
CA SER A 83 5.64 -8.69 -0.08
C SER A 83 6.35 -8.19 1.19
N ASN A 84 5.55 -7.64 2.08
CA ASN A 84 5.93 -7.25 3.44
C ASN A 84 4.95 -7.87 4.46
N ASP A 85 5.02 -7.47 5.72
CA ASP A 85 4.16 -7.95 6.81
C ASP A 85 3.18 -6.87 7.30
N ILE A 86 2.71 -6.03 6.37
CA ILE A 86 1.82 -4.90 6.64
C ILE A 86 0.40 -5.41 6.87
N ALA A 87 -0.22 -5.02 7.98
CA ALA A 87 -1.61 -5.29 8.32
C ALA A 87 -2.46 -3.99 8.31
N ASP A 88 -3.59 -4.02 8.98
CA ASP A 88 -4.57 -2.93 8.93
C ASP A 88 -4.08 -1.62 9.56
N ASP A 89 -3.35 -1.69 10.67
CA ASP A 89 -2.78 -0.51 11.34
C ASP A 89 -1.79 0.25 10.46
N GLY A 90 -0.99 -0.50 9.67
CA GLY A 90 -0.06 0.07 8.70
C GLY A 90 -0.78 0.72 7.52
N ALA A 91 -1.81 0.06 6.99
CA ALA A 91 -2.66 0.57 5.93
C ALA A 91 -3.40 1.85 6.37
N GLU A 92 -3.97 1.86 7.58
CA GLU A 92 -4.62 3.04 8.17
C GLU A 92 -3.64 4.21 8.33
N SER A 93 -2.40 3.92 8.78
CA SER A 93 -1.38 4.95 8.93
C SER A 93 -1.06 5.66 7.61
N LEU A 94 -1.01 4.91 6.49
CA LEU A 94 -0.89 5.50 5.14
C LEU A 94 -2.13 6.32 4.78
N ALA A 95 -3.32 5.78 5.03
CA ALA A 95 -4.59 6.39 4.67
C ALA A 95 -4.79 7.77 5.31
N ILE A 96 -4.28 7.98 6.52
CA ILE A 96 -4.38 9.26 7.25
C ILE A 96 -3.16 10.16 7.09
N SER A 97 -2.11 9.73 6.38
CA SER A 97 -0.87 10.47 6.22
C SER A 97 -1.05 11.75 5.40
N ALA A 98 -0.64 12.88 5.95
CA ALA A 98 -0.55 14.15 5.24
C ALA A 98 0.77 14.32 4.47
N ASN A 99 1.71 13.37 4.59
CA ASN A 99 3.07 13.48 4.06
C ASN A 99 3.24 12.83 2.68
N LEU A 100 2.15 12.31 2.09
CA LEU A 100 2.15 11.67 0.76
C LEU A 100 1.13 12.35 -0.19
N PRO A 101 1.13 13.70 -0.29
CA PRO A 101 0.08 14.42 -1.03
C PRO A 101 0.13 14.17 -2.55
N GLU A 102 1.29 13.80 -3.10
CA GLU A 102 1.47 13.59 -4.53
C GLU A 102 1.37 12.12 -4.96
N LEU A 103 1.03 11.20 -4.02
CA LEU A 103 0.98 9.77 -4.31
C LEU A 103 -0.11 9.45 -5.33
N LYS A 104 0.29 8.78 -6.43
CA LYS A 104 -0.58 8.37 -7.55
C LYS A 104 -0.76 6.87 -7.64
N SER A 105 0.26 6.11 -7.26
CA SER A 105 0.22 4.64 -7.25
C SER A 105 0.74 4.09 -5.94
N LEU A 106 0.00 3.16 -5.37
CA LEU A 106 0.33 2.45 -4.13
C LEU A 106 0.20 0.95 -4.36
N GLU A 107 1.30 0.22 -4.20
CA GLU A 107 1.35 -1.23 -4.36
C GLU A 107 1.57 -1.90 -3.00
N LEU A 108 0.57 -2.64 -2.55
CA LEU A 108 0.52 -3.35 -1.27
C LEU A 108 0.21 -4.84 -1.46
N ALA A 109 0.51 -5.38 -2.65
CA ALA A 109 0.28 -6.80 -2.91
C ALA A 109 1.10 -7.69 -1.96
N TYR A 110 0.59 -8.92 -1.67
CA TYR A 110 1.29 -9.88 -0.80
C TYR A 110 1.62 -9.30 0.59
N ASN A 111 0.57 -8.82 1.29
CA ASN A 111 0.63 -8.34 2.66
C ASN A 111 -0.45 -9.03 3.51
N ARG A 112 -0.78 -8.50 4.67
CA ARG A 112 -1.72 -9.08 5.62
C ARG A 112 -2.91 -8.16 5.89
N ILE A 113 -3.25 -7.33 4.90
CA ILE A 113 -4.32 -6.34 4.99
C ILE A 113 -5.66 -7.06 4.92
N THR A 114 -6.55 -6.77 5.87
CA THR A 114 -7.91 -7.26 5.87
C THR A 114 -8.87 -6.21 5.29
N HIS A 115 -10.15 -6.48 5.42
CA HIS A 115 -11.20 -5.56 5.03
C HIS A 115 -11.05 -4.17 5.71
N PHE A 116 -10.64 -4.10 6.96
CA PHE A 116 -10.52 -2.83 7.70
C PHE A 116 -9.42 -1.92 7.14
N GLY A 117 -8.26 -2.48 6.85
CA GLY A 117 -7.16 -1.73 6.24
C GLY A 117 -7.49 -1.29 4.81
N ALA A 118 -8.09 -2.17 4.01
CA ALA A 118 -8.53 -1.85 2.66
C ALA A 118 -9.56 -0.71 2.68
N LEU A 119 -10.53 -0.77 3.61
CA LEU A 119 -11.53 0.25 3.83
C LEU A 119 -10.92 1.61 4.18
N SER A 120 -9.94 1.62 5.08
CA SER A 120 -9.23 2.84 5.46
C SER A 120 -8.54 3.50 4.27
N LEU A 121 -7.90 2.69 3.41
CA LEU A 121 -7.24 3.16 2.19
C LEU A 121 -8.25 3.75 1.19
N VAL A 122 -9.32 3.01 0.84
CA VAL A 122 -10.28 3.47 -0.19
C VAL A 122 -11.12 4.67 0.26
N LYS A 123 -11.28 4.88 1.57
CA LYS A 123 -11.95 6.07 2.15
C LYS A 123 -11.02 7.24 2.45
N SER A 124 -9.74 7.13 2.17
CA SER A 124 -8.77 8.13 2.55
C SER A 124 -9.10 9.53 2.00
N GLN A 125 -9.16 10.50 2.91
CA GLN A 125 -9.27 11.91 2.57
C GLN A 125 -7.90 12.58 2.33
N LYS A 126 -6.81 11.85 2.52
CA LYS A 126 -5.44 12.32 2.34
C LYS A 126 -4.82 11.88 1.03
N LEU A 127 -5.09 10.65 0.59
CA LEU A 127 -4.58 10.09 -0.68
C LEU A 127 -5.40 10.56 -1.89
N ARG A 128 -5.70 11.86 -1.97
CA ARG A 128 -6.63 12.44 -2.96
C ARG A 128 -6.15 12.35 -4.41
N ASN A 129 -4.86 12.12 -4.63
CA ASN A 129 -4.27 11.98 -5.95
C ASN A 129 -4.05 10.52 -6.36
N LEU A 130 -4.40 9.56 -5.47
CA LEU A 130 -4.23 8.15 -5.76
C LEU A 130 -5.13 7.74 -6.94
N ASN A 131 -4.49 7.19 -7.97
CA ASN A 131 -5.11 6.72 -9.20
C ASN A 131 -5.11 5.19 -9.30
N SER A 132 -4.07 4.54 -8.74
CA SER A 132 -3.91 3.10 -8.76
C SER A 132 -3.63 2.55 -7.36
N LEU A 133 -4.38 1.53 -6.97
CA LEU A 133 -4.21 0.80 -5.71
C LEU A 133 -4.14 -0.69 -6.00
N ASP A 134 -3.03 -1.32 -5.62
CA ASP A 134 -2.88 -2.77 -5.70
C ASP A 134 -2.90 -3.39 -4.31
N LEU A 135 -3.88 -4.26 -4.10
CA LEU A 135 -4.11 -5.04 -2.88
C LEU A 135 -4.17 -6.55 -3.17
N GLU A 136 -3.55 -7.01 -4.28
CA GLU A 136 -3.51 -8.44 -4.60
C GLU A 136 -2.93 -9.28 -3.47
N MET A 137 -3.42 -10.50 -3.27
CA MET A 137 -2.88 -11.44 -2.27
C MET A 137 -2.81 -10.82 -0.86
N ASN A 138 -3.94 -10.36 -0.38
CA ASN A 138 -4.17 -9.95 0.99
C ASN A 138 -5.27 -10.83 1.63
N SER A 139 -5.88 -10.41 2.74
CA SER A 139 -6.93 -11.15 3.44
C SER A 139 -8.27 -10.40 3.44
N ILE A 140 -8.57 -9.68 2.34
CA ILE A 140 -9.78 -8.86 2.22
C ILE A 140 -10.98 -9.78 1.97
N GLY A 141 -12.06 -9.60 2.76
CA GLY A 141 -13.29 -10.39 2.64
C GLY A 141 -13.37 -11.56 3.61
N GLU A 142 -12.42 -11.78 4.52
CA GLU A 142 -12.56 -12.75 5.61
C GLU A 142 -13.74 -12.41 6.52
N LYS A 143 -14.44 -13.45 6.96
CA LYS A 143 -15.80 -13.57 7.49
C LYS A 143 -16.32 -12.57 8.55
N GLU A 144 -15.64 -11.54 8.97
CA GLU A 144 -16.04 -10.74 10.14
C GLU A 144 -16.62 -9.35 9.85
N SER A 145 -16.69 -8.89 8.61
CA SER A 145 -17.34 -7.61 8.32
C SER A 145 -17.93 -7.56 6.90
N ASN A 146 -19.23 -7.65 6.84
CA ASN A 146 -20.01 -7.75 5.60
C ASN A 146 -20.31 -6.39 4.95
N LYS A 147 -19.53 -5.33 5.17
CA LYS A 147 -19.85 -4.04 4.56
C LYS A 147 -18.62 -3.33 4.06
N PHE A 148 -18.45 -3.30 2.76
CA PHE A 148 -17.70 -2.23 2.12
C PHE A 148 -18.45 -0.91 2.35
N PRO A 149 -17.76 0.22 2.35
CA PRO A 149 -18.35 1.50 2.72
C PRO A 149 -19.40 1.98 1.74
N ASP A 150 -20.37 2.71 2.28
CA ASP A 150 -21.25 3.53 1.46
C ASP A 150 -20.43 4.43 0.52
N GLY A 151 -20.44 4.12 -0.75
CA GLY A 151 -20.29 5.00 -1.91
C GLY A 151 -19.09 5.93 -2.09
N THR A 152 -18.17 6.09 -1.15
CA THR A 152 -17.06 7.05 -1.33
C THR A 152 -15.71 6.37 -1.43
N VAL A 153 -15.36 5.98 -2.63
CA VAL A 153 -14.00 5.60 -3.03
C VAL A 153 -13.18 6.88 -3.25
N ILE A 154 -11.86 6.79 -3.12
CA ILE A 154 -10.94 7.89 -3.45
C ILE A 154 -11.36 8.52 -4.80
N PRO A 155 -11.62 9.84 -4.88
CA PRO A 155 -12.26 10.46 -6.05
C PRO A 155 -11.54 10.28 -7.38
N LYS A 156 -10.22 10.00 -7.35
CA LYS A 156 -9.40 9.81 -8.56
C LYS A 156 -8.97 8.38 -8.80
N LEU A 157 -9.44 7.43 -7.97
CA LEU A 157 -9.06 6.03 -8.14
C LEU A 157 -9.65 5.50 -9.45
N LYS A 158 -8.78 4.98 -10.31
CA LYS A 158 -9.10 4.43 -11.62
C LYS A 158 -8.81 2.95 -11.74
N VAL A 159 -7.78 2.50 -11.03
CA VAL A 159 -7.34 1.11 -11.06
C VAL A 159 -7.33 0.55 -9.65
N LEU A 160 -8.08 -0.55 -9.45
CA LEU A 160 -8.13 -1.27 -8.19
C LEU A 160 -7.90 -2.76 -8.45
N ASN A 161 -6.81 -3.29 -7.90
CA ASN A 161 -6.51 -4.72 -7.96
C ASN A 161 -6.79 -5.36 -6.59
N LEU A 162 -7.77 -6.26 -6.58
CA LEU A 162 -8.18 -7.06 -5.42
C LEU A 162 -8.04 -8.57 -5.70
N ARG A 163 -7.26 -8.93 -6.70
CA ARG A 163 -7.05 -10.32 -7.10
C ARG A 163 -6.53 -11.16 -5.93
N LYS A 164 -6.92 -12.43 -5.87
CA LYS A 164 -6.47 -13.39 -4.85
C LYS A 164 -6.69 -12.88 -3.41
N ASN A 165 -7.90 -12.44 -3.13
CA ASN A 165 -8.40 -12.17 -1.79
C ASN A 165 -9.49 -13.19 -1.43
N LYS A 166 -10.31 -12.92 -0.43
CA LYS A 166 -11.39 -13.80 0.04
C LYS A 166 -12.76 -13.14 -0.10
N ILE A 167 -12.92 -12.31 -1.13
CA ILE A 167 -14.13 -11.54 -1.38
C ILE A 167 -15.21 -12.49 -1.89
N GLY A 168 -16.32 -12.59 -1.15
CA GLY A 168 -17.50 -13.38 -1.51
C GLY A 168 -18.61 -12.53 -2.12
N ASP A 169 -19.71 -13.21 -2.49
CA ASP A 169 -20.86 -12.60 -3.14
C ASP A 169 -21.48 -11.49 -2.32
N ASP A 170 -21.63 -11.67 -1.00
CA ASP A 170 -22.23 -10.67 -0.11
C ASP A 170 -21.50 -9.35 -0.14
N VAL A 171 -20.15 -9.39 -0.16
CA VAL A 171 -19.29 -8.21 -0.19
C VAL A 171 -19.40 -7.48 -1.51
N ILE A 172 -19.40 -8.23 -2.63
CA ILE A 172 -19.50 -7.64 -3.98
C ILE A 172 -20.88 -7.02 -4.22
N LEU A 173 -21.94 -7.68 -3.79
CA LEU A 173 -23.31 -7.18 -3.92
C LEU A 173 -23.50 -5.88 -3.13
N ASP A 174 -23.05 -5.84 -1.87
CA ASP A 174 -23.12 -4.65 -1.03
C ASP A 174 -22.33 -3.48 -1.64
N TRP A 175 -21.14 -3.76 -2.14
CA TRP A 175 -20.29 -2.74 -2.76
C TRP A 175 -20.87 -2.19 -4.05
N ALA A 176 -21.40 -3.04 -4.92
CA ALA A 176 -22.05 -2.59 -6.15
C ALA A 176 -23.30 -1.72 -5.86
N GLN A 177 -24.13 -2.15 -4.89
CA GLN A 177 -25.34 -1.40 -4.49
C GLN A 177 -25.02 -0.03 -3.89
N SER A 178 -23.87 0.10 -3.23
CA SER A 178 -23.42 1.38 -2.66
C SER A 178 -22.70 2.30 -3.65
N GLY A 179 -22.59 1.91 -4.93
CA GLY A 179 -21.88 2.69 -5.95
C GLY A 179 -20.35 2.59 -5.84
N GLY A 180 -19.83 1.57 -5.13
CA GLY A 180 -18.41 1.43 -4.85
C GLY A 180 -17.51 1.19 -6.07
N PHE A 181 -18.10 0.90 -7.24
CA PHE A 181 -17.38 0.75 -8.51
C PHE A 181 -17.38 2.01 -9.37
N GLU A 182 -18.14 3.02 -8.98
CA GLU A 182 -18.24 4.25 -9.73
C GLU A 182 -16.89 4.94 -9.88
N GLY A 183 -16.56 5.30 -11.11
CA GLY A 183 -15.33 6.01 -11.43
C GLY A 183 -14.11 5.12 -11.66
N LEU A 184 -14.17 3.80 -11.40
CA LEU A 184 -13.10 2.88 -11.75
C LEU A 184 -13.10 2.60 -13.26
N ASP A 185 -11.90 2.61 -13.86
CA ASP A 185 -11.67 2.19 -15.23
C ASP A 185 -11.28 0.70 -15.29
N HIS A 186 -10.62 0.20 -14.22
CA HIS A 186 -10.17 -1.19 -14.11
C HIS A 186 -10.36 -1.71 -12.69
N LEU A 187 -11.09 -2.82 -12.58
CA LEU A 187 -11.27 -3.60 -11.34
C LEU A 187 -10.87 -5.05 -11.59
N ASN A 188 -9.91 -5.56 -10.82
CA ASN A 188 -9.51 -6.96 -10.87
C ASN A 188 -9.97 -7.69 -9.61
N LEU A 189 -10.92 -8.60 -9.78
CA LEU A 189 -11.48 -9.45 -8.73
C LEU A 189 -11.13 -10.94 -8.92
N GLY A 190 -10.24 -11.27 -9.83
CA GLY A 190 -9.86 -12.65 -10.14
C GLY A 190 -9.35 -13.41 -8.92
N TRP A 191 -9.69 -14.72 -8.85
CA TRP A 191 -9.26 -15.59 -7.74
C TRP A 191 -9.77 -15.12 -6.36
N ASN A 192 -11.03 -14.72 -6.29
CA ASN A 192 -11.80 -14.48 -5.08
C ASN A 192 -12.86 -15.58 -4.91
N GLU A 193 -13.70 -15.49 -3.89
CA GLU A 193 -14.77 -16.47 -3.59
C GLU A 193 -16.11 -16.03 -4.21
N ILE A 194 -16.06 -15.37 -5.38
CA ILE A 194 -17.23 -14.85 -6.09
C ILE A 194 -17.82 -15.97 -6.96
N SER A 195 -19.10 -16.29 -6.73
CA SER A 195 -19.85 -17.27 -7.52
C SER A 195 -20.45 -16.64 -8.78
N ASN A 196 -21.17 -17.47 -9.56
CA ASN A 196 -21.93 -16.99 -10.71
C ASN A 196 -23.03 -15.98 -10.34
N GLU A 197 -23.53 -16.00 -9.11
CA GLU A 197 -24.55 -15.04 -8.66
C GLU A 197 -23.91 -13.68 -8.36
N GLY A 198 -22.78 -13.64 -7.65
CA GLY A 198 -22.04 -12.41 -7.41
C GLY A 198 -21.48 -11.76 -8.69
N ALA A 199 -21.20 -12.56 -9.72
CA ALA A 199 -20.68 -12.06 -10.99
C ALA A 199 -21.74 -11.42 -11.92
N LYS A 200 -23.02 -11.39 -11.54
CA LYS A 200 -24.11 -10.78 -12.32
C LYS A 200 -24.37 -9.30 -11.98
N VAL A 201 -23.60 -8.73 -11.08
CA VAL A 201 -23.79 -7.38 -10.55
C VAL A 201 -23.25 -6.30 -11.48
#